data_13cee3f09ac07c1d61cf6a21b9e9a5d7
#
_entry.id   13cee3f09ac07c1d61cf6a21b9e9a5d7
#
_cell.length_a   1.000
_cell.length_b   1.000
_cell.length_c   1.000
_cell.angle_alpha   90.00
_cell.angle_beta   90.00
_cell.angle_gamma   90.00
#
_symmetry.space_group_name_H-M   'P 1'
#
loop_
_entity.id
_entity.type
_entity.pdbx_description
1 polymer ?
#
loop_
_entity_poly.entity_id
_entity_poly.type
_entity_poly.pdbx_seq_one_letter_code
_entity_poly.pdbx_strand_id
1 'polypeptide(L)'
;MRYYLVVIDSFGIGADSVCGEYGDCGSNTALSASRAIEGEKWRFLVRMGLGNSCKTLGVELEGCEEVDNPIANYAVLEKRGGGKDTQTGHWELAGMNLDFTLTIFPPEYPSFPEELVKRLEKETGRKVIGNKSVSGTKIIKELGKEHMETGSIICYTSADSVFQIAAHEEVVPL
;
A
#
# COMPACT_ATOMS: atom_id res chain seq x y z
N MET A 1 23.24 -19.98 -5.44
CA MET A 1 22.41 -19.24 -6.41
C MET A 1 21.81 -18.06 -5.67
N ARG A 2 21.71 -16.87 -6.28
CA ARG A 2 21.14 -15.67 -5.65
C ARG A 2 19.92 -15.24 -6.46
N TYR A 3 18.83 -14.88 -5.78
CA TYR A 3 17.62 -14.31 -6.38
C TYR A 3 17.44 -12.90 -5.89
N TYR A 4 17.00 -12.02 -6.78
CA TYR A 4 16.67 -10.63 -6.46
C TYR A 4 15.21 -10.41 -6.83
N LEU A 5 14.38 -10.04 -5.85
CA LEU A 5 13.03 -9.57 -6.07
C LEU A 5 13.04 -8.04 -6.03
N VAL A 6 12.65 -7.42 -7.12
CA VAL A 6 12.52 -5.96 -7.22
C VAL A 6 11.04 -5.63 -7.37
N VAL A 7 10.47 -4.96 -6.38
CA VAL A 7 9.09 -4.47 -6.39
C VAL A 7 9.12 -2.98 -6.75
N ILE A 8 8.40 -2.62 -7.82
CA ILE A 8 8.20 -1.21 -8.16
C ILE A 8 6.96 -0.77 -7.37
N ASP A 9 7.21 -0.01 -6.30
CA ASP A 9 6.16 0.45 -5.41
C ASP A 9 5.12 1.29 -6.14
N SER A 10 3.86 1.09 -5.78
CA SER A 10 2.70 1.78 -6.36
C SER A 10 2.54 1.62 -7.87
N PHE A 11 3.17 0.64 -8.50
CA PHE A 11 3.08 0.37 -9.94
C PHE A 11 2.12 -0.80 -10.21
N GLY A 12 0.83 -0.50 -10.29
CA GLY A 12 -0.22 -1.49 -10.58
C GLY A 12 -0.74 -1.38 -12.01
N ILE A 13 -0.94 -2.53 -12.68
CA ILE A 13 -1.49 -2.62 -14.04
C ILE A 13 -2.94 -3.10 -13.95
N GLY A 14 -3.86 -2.17 -13.75
CA GLY A 14 -5.28 -2.47 -13.58
C GLY A 14 -5.70 -2.74 -12.13
N ALA A 15 -7.01 -2.84 -11.92
CA ALA A 15 -7.62 -3.18 -10.65
C ALA A 15 -7.74 -4.71 -10.52
N ASP A 16 -7.77 -5.21 -9.28
CA ASP A 16 -7.98 -6.64 -9.06
C ASP A 16 -9.48 -7.04 -9.16
N SER A 17 -9.76 -8.34 -9.13
CA SER A 17 -11.11 -8.90 -9.33
C SER A 17 -12.10 -8.49 -8.22
N VAL A 18 -11.62 -8.11 -7.03
CA VAL A 18 -12.45 -7.69 -5.89
C VAL A 18 -12.51 -6.17 -5.73
N CYS A 19 -12.11 -5.41 -6.72
CA CYS A 19 -12.09 -3.94 -6.69
C CYS A 19 -13.43 -3.31 -6.28
N GLY A 20 -14.55 -3.95 -6.59
CA GLY A 20 -15.88 -3.47 -6.22
C GLY A 20 -16.12 -3.38 -4.72
N GLU A 21 -15.47 -4.23 -3.94
CA GLU A 21 -15.59 -4.25 -2.48
C GLU A 21 -14.86 -3.05 -1.84
N TYR A 22 -13.89 -2.49 -2.55
CA TYR A 22 -13.02 -1.41 -2.08
C TYR A 22 -13.26 -0.07 -2.79
N GLY A 23 -14.20 -0.02 -3.74
CA GLY A 23 -14.53 1.20 -4.46
C GLY A 23 -13.43 1.73 -5.38
N ASP A 24 -12.52 0.87 -5.83
CA ASP A 24 -11.35 1.25 -6.64
C ASP A 24 -11.30 0.58 -8.03
N CYS A 25 -12.45 0.12 -8.51
CA CYS A 25 -12.58 -0.38 -9.88
C CYS A 25 -12.12 0.69 -10.89
N GLY A 26 -11.33 0.24 -11.88
CA GLY A 26 -10.72 1.10 -12.87
C GLY A 26 -9.42 1.77 -12.42
N SER A 27 -8.94 1.51 -11.20
CA SER A 27 -7.61 1.97 -10.77
C SER A 27 -6.51 1.34 -11.65
N ASN A 28 -5.59 2.17 -12.13
CA ASN A 28 -4.44 1.75 -12.93
C ASN A 28 -3.34 2.81 -12.84
N THR A 29 -2.45 2.64 -11.87
CA THR A 29 -1.36 3.60 -11.63
C THR A 29 -0.33 3.60 -12.76
N ALA A 30 -0.08 2.45 -13.39
CA ALA A 30 0.80 2.35 -14.55
C ALA A 30 0.25 3.16 -15.75
N LEU A 31 -1.07 3.10 -16.01
CA LEU A 31 -1.70 3.90 -17.04
C LEU A 31 -1.64 5.39 -16.73
N SER A 32 -1.89 5.78 -15.48
CA SER A 32 -1.78 7.18 -15.07
C SER A 32 -0.35 7.71 -15.23
N ALA A 33 0.66 6.90 -14.87
CA ALA A 33 2.04 7.24 -15.06
C ALA A 33 2.43 7.34 -16.55
N SER A 34 1.97 6.40 -17.40
CA SER A 34 2.27 6.42 -18.84
C SER A 34 1.73 7.68 -19.53
N ARG A 35 0.55 8.13 -19.11
CA ARG A 35 -0.04 9.39 -19.58
C ARG A 35 0.72 10.62 -19.09
N ALA A 36 1.14 10.61 -17.83
CA ALA A 36 1.86 11.74 -17.24
C ALA A 36 3.24 11.99 -17.86
N ILE A 37 3.87 10.96 -18.42
CA ILE A 37 5.13 11.07 -19.17
C ILE A 37 4.93 11.27 -20.68
N GLU A 38 3.67 11.56 -21.10
CA GLU A 38 3.32 11.88 -22.48
C GLU A 38 3.74 10.81 -23.50
N GLY A 39 3.64 9.52 -23.11
CA GLY A 39 3.99 8.39 -23.97
C GLY A 39 5.49 8.21 -24.21
N GLU A 40 6.35 8.77 -23.36
CA GLU A 40 7.76 8.40 -23.39
C GLU A 40 7.92 6.90 -23.24
N LYS A 41 8.76 6.31 -24.09
CA LYS A 41 8.91 4.85 -24.12
C LYS A 41 9.63 4.34 -22.89
N TRP A 42 9.02 3.41 -22.22
CA TRP A 42 9.61 2.64 -21.11
C TRP A 42 10.54 1.56 -21.67
N ARG A 43 11.56 2.01 -22.37
CA ARG A 43 12.39 1.20 -23.29
C ARG A 43 12.85 -0.14 -22.70
N PHE A 44 13.23 -0.15 -21.43
CA PHE A 44 13.73 -1.36 -20.80
C PHE A 44 12.60 -2.32 -20.44
N LEU A 45 11.55 -1.82 -19.80
CA LEU A 45 10.38 -2.62 -19.41
C LEU A 45 9.63 -3.15 -20.64
N VAL A 46 9.53 -2.36 -21.72
CA VAL A 46 8.96 -2.81 -23.00
C VAL A 46 9.76 -3.99 -23.54
N ARG A 47 11.09 -3.87 -23.61
CA ARG A 47 11.95 -4.97 -24.04
C ARG A 47 11.84 -6.21 -23.17
N MET A 48 11.56 -6.07 -21.89
CA MET A 48 11.31 -7.18 -20.95
C MET A 48 9.95 -7.84 -21.14
N GLY A 49 9.01 -7.22 -21.84
CA GLY A 49 7.68 -7.75 -22.12
C GLY A 49 6.54 -7.11 -21.34
N LEU A 50 6.72 -5.88 -20.83
CA LEU A 50 5.64 -5.17 -20.13
C LEU A 50 4.40 -4.99 -21.02
N GLY A 51 4.57 -4.58 -22.29
CA GLY A 51 3.47 -4.46 -23.24
C GLY A 51 2.74 -5.79 -23.50
N ASN A 52 3.49 -6.89 -23.51
CA ASN A 52 2.92 -8.23 -23.66
C ASN A 52 2.08 -8.62 -22.41
N SER A 53 2.53 -8.28 -21.21
CA SER A 53 1.73 -8.45 -19.97
C SER A 53 0.46 -7.60 -20.00
N CYS A 54 0.57 -6.35 -20.43
CA CYS A 54 -0.59 -5.44 -20.58
C CYS A 54 -1.63 -5.99 -21.54
N LYS A 55 -1.21 -6.52 -22.68
CA LYS A 55 -2.12 -7.18 -23.64
C LYS A 55 -2.85 -8.37 -23.02
N THR A 56 -2.17 -9.17 -22.22
CA THR A 56 -2.78 -10.31 -21.51
C THR A 56 -3.93 -9.84 -20.60
N LEU A 57 -3.81 -8.65 -20.03
CA LEU A 57 -4.83 -8.02 -19.18
C LEU A 57 -5.91 -7.24 -19.97
N GLY A 58 -5.73 -7.07 -21.28
CA GLY A 58 -6.59 -6.17 -22.08
C GLY A 58 -6.40 -4.69 -21.72
N VAL A 59 -5.23 -4.30 -21.26
CA VAL A 59 -4.87 -2.93 -20.84
C VAL A 59 -3.84 -2.38 -21.83
N GLU A 60 -3.98 -1.13 -22.24
CA GLU A 60 -3.00 -0.42 -23.05
C GLU A 60 -2.32 0.67 -22.22
N LEU A 61 -0.99 0.71 -22.26
CA LEU A 61 -0.19 1.78 -21.68
C LEU A 61 0.46 2.58 -22.80
N GLU A 62 0.41 3.91 -22.68
CA GLU A 62 1.06 4.80 -23.66
C GLU A 62 2.58 4.57 -23.70
N GLY A 63 3.15 4.45 -24.89
CA GLY A 63 4.58 4.19 -25.09
C GLY A 63 5.06 2.78 -24.69
N CYS A 64 4.11 1.82 -24.49
CA CYS A 64 4.41 0.46 -24.04
C CYS A 64 3.81 -0.59 -25.00
N GLU A 65 4.33 -0.67 -26.19
CA GLU A 65 3.86 -1.62 -27.20
C GLU A 65 4.33 -3.05 -26.90
N GLU A 66 3.61 -4.03 -27.46
CA GLU A 66 4.08 -5.41 -27.51
C GLU A 66 5.41 -5.54 -28.27
N VAL A 67 6.18 -6.55 -27.90
CA VAL A 67 7.38 -6.97 -28.64
C VAL A 67 7.31 -8.45 -28.98
N ASP A 68 7.72 -8.82 -30.18
CA ASP A 68 7.67 -10.22 -30.65
C ASP A 68 8.63 -11.13 -29.86
N ASN A 69 9.76 -10.61 -29.45
CA ASN A 69 10.81 -11.35 -28.75
C ASN A 69 11.26 -10.61 -27.50
N PRO A 70 10.52 -10.68 -26.38
CA PRO A 70 10.94 -10.07 -25.14
C PRO A 70 12.21 -10.73 -24.59
N ILE A 71 13.09 -9.94 -23.97
CA ILE A 71 14.35 -10.41 -23.40
C ILE A 71 14.19 -11.11 -22.04
N ALA A 72 12.96 -11.14 -21.52
CA ALA A 72 12.62 -11.79 -20.25
C ALA A 72 11.32 -12.60 -20.40
N ASN A 73 11.07 -13.48 -19.43
CA ASN A 73 9.75 -14.07 -19.28
C ASN A 73 8.83 -13.05 -18.57
N TYR A 74 7.59 -12.99 -18.99
CA TYR A 74 6.58 -12.11 -18.41
C TYR A 74 5.36 -12.94 -17.97
N ALA A 75 4.65 -12.47 -16.98
CA ALA A 75 3.40 -13.05 -16.52
C ALA A 75 2.56 -11.97 -15.83
N VAL A 76 1.27 -12.27 -15.73
CA VAL A 76 0.33 -11.50 -14.91
C VAL A 76 0.01 -12.34 -13.68
N LEU A 77 0.13 -11.73 -12.51
CA LEU A 77 -0.19 -12.35 -11.24
C LEU A 77 -1.33 -11.58 -10.59
N GLU A 78 -2.28 -12.32 -10.05
CA GLU A 78 -3.36 -11.79 -9.23
C GLU A 78 -3.20 -12.30 -7.80
N LYS A 79 -3.47 -11.46 -6.82
CA LYS A 79 -3.45 -11.87 -5.42
C LYS A 79 -4.53 -12.94 -5.16
N ARG A 80 -4.28 -13.81 -4.21
CA ARG A 80 -5.23 -14.84 -3.73
C ARG A 80 -5.88 -14.46 -2.41
N GLY A 81 -5.17 -13.73 -1.56
CA GLY A 81 -5.65 -13.30 -0.25
C GLY A 81 -6.81 -12.32 -0.37
N GLY A 82 -7.79 -12.46 0.54
CA GLY A 82 -9.00 -11.62 0.54
C GLY A 82 -8.79 -10.19 1.06
N GLY A 83 -7.60 -9.86 1.60
CA GLY A 83 -7.30 -8.53 2.12
C GLY A 83 -6.80 -7.58 1.03
N LYS A 84 -6.98 -6.27 1.25
CA LYS A 84 -6.34 -5.22 0.46
C LYS A 84 -5.42 -4.43 1.37
N ASP A 85 -4.29 -5.00 1.68
CA ASP A 85 -3.29 -4.40 2.54
C ASP A 85 -1.88 -4.74 2.04
N THR A 86 -0.94 -3.86 2.31
CA THR A 86 0.45 -3.99 1.88
C THR A 86 1.13 -5.20 2.50
N GLN A 87 0.81 -5.54 3.74
CA GLN A 87 1.50 -6.60 4.47
C GLN A 87 1.20 -7.97 3.87
N THR A 88 -0.08 -8.31 3.68
CA THR A 88 -0.47 -9.59 3.08
C THR A 88 -0.01 -9.69 1.63
N GLY A 89 -0.05 -8.60 0.86
CA GLY A 89 0.47 -8.56 -0.50
C GLY A 89 1.96 -8.89 -0.58
N HIS A 90 2.79 -8.34 0.31
CA HIS A 90 4.22 -8.67 0.36
C HIS A 90 4.48 -10.12 0.78
N TRP A 91 3.69 -10.65 1.70
CA TRP A 91 3.81 -12.06 2.09
C TRP A 91 3.46 -13.01 0.95
N GLU A 92 2.43 -12.71 0.16
CA GLU A 92 2.10 -13.48 -1.05
C GLU A 92 3.23 -13.41 -2.09
N LEU A 93 3.83 -12.24 -2.32
CA LEU A 93 5.00 -12.10 -3.19
C LEU A 93 6.19 -12.95 -2.70
N ALA A 94 6.32 -13.14 -1.39
CA ALA A 94 7.32 -14.02 -0.79
C ALA A 94 6.93 -15.52 -0.85
N GLY A 95 5.79 -15.86 -1.42
CA GLY A 95 5.32 -17.23 -1.61
C GLY A 95 4.47 -17.78 -0.46
N MET A 96 4.02 -16.93 0.46
CA MET A 96 3.09 -17.37 1.51
C MET A 96 1.68 -17.51 0.93
N ASN A 97 1.03 -18.62 1.21
CA ASN A 97 -0.39 -18.79 0.91
C ASN A 97 -1.19 -18.38 2.16
N LEU A 98 -1.94 -17.28 2.04
CA LEU A 98 -2.69 -16.70 3.15
C LEU A 98 -4.14 -17.15 3.07
N ASP A 99 -4.62 -17.83 4.10
CA ASP A 99 -5.98 -18.29 4.27
C ASP A 99 -6.78 -17.45 5.28
N PHE A 100 -6.24 -16.30 5.65
CA PHE A 100 -6.86 -15.35 6.57
C PHE A 100 -6.79 -13.91 6.02
N THR A 101 -7.67 -13.06 6.52
CA THR A 101 -7.65 -11.61 6.27
C THR A 101 -7.28 -10.87 7.55
N LEU A 102 -6.53 -9.78 7.43
CA LEU A 102 -6.30 -8.89 8.55
C LEU A 102 -7.56 -8.08 8.87
N THR A 103 -7.71 -7.69 10.12
CA THR A 103 -8.81 -6.81 10.52
C THR A 103 -8.63 -5.45 9.87
N ILE A 104 -9.64 -5.02 9.12
CA ILE A 104 -9.70 -3.69 8.53
C ILE A 104 -10.48 -2.78 9.48
N PHE A 105 -9.88 -1.68 9.87
CA PHE A 105 -10.53 -0.66 10.67
C PHE A 105 -11.26 0.36 9.77
N PRO A 106 -12.43 0.86 10.19
CA PRO A 106 -13.19 1.80 9.39
C PRO A 106 -12.42 3.11 9.17
N PRO A 107 -12.59 3.76 8.00
CA PRO A 107 -11.99 5.06 7.74
C PRO A 107 -12.62 6.21 8.53
N GLU A 108 -13.82 5.99 9.06
CA GLU A 108 -14.54 6.95 9.88
C GLU A 108 -13.89 7.10 11.26
N TYR A 109 -14.03 8.29 11.86
CA TYR A 109 -13.59 8.53 13.22
C TYR A 109 -14.64 8.02 14.24
N PRO A 110 -14.24 7.31 15.30
CA PRO A 110 -12.91 6.80 15.60
C PRO A 110 -12.60 5.51 14.80
N SER A 111 -11.39 5.41 14.24
CA SER A 111 -10.98 4.22 13.44
C SER A 111 -10.78 2.98 14.30
N PHE A 112 -10.18 3.14 15.48
CA PHE A 112 -9.93 2.00 16.38
C PHE A 112 -10.93 1.95 17.51
N PRO A 113 -11.35 0.72 17.93
CA PRO A 113 -12.25 0.51 19.05
C PRO A 113 -11.69 1.14 20.35
N GLU A 114 -12.60 1.69 21.16
CA GLU A 114 -12.26 2.34 22.42
C GLU A 114 -11.49 1.40 23.38
N GLU A 115 -11.85 0.13 23.40
CA GLU A 115 -11.17 -0.88 24.22
C GLU A 115 -9.69 -1.05 23.85
N LEU A 116 -9.38 -1.04 22.54
CA LEU A 116 -8.03 -1.13 22.05
C LEU A 116 -7.21 0.11 22.47
N VAL A 117 -7.79 1.29 22.33
CA VAL A 117 -7.17 2.56 22.72
C VAL A 117 -6.92 2.58 24.24
N LYS A 118 -7.91 2.24 25.06
CA LYS A 118 -7.77 2.19 26.52
C LYS A 118 -6.72 1.19 26.96
N ARG A 119 -6.65 0.03 26.30
CA ARG A 119 -5.61 -0.96 26.60
C ARG A 119 -4.23 -0.41 26.27
N LEU A 120 -4.06 0.23 25.12
CA LEU A 120 -2.80 0.85 24.74
C LEU A 120 -2.38 1.95 25.72
N GLU A 121 -3.31 2.83 26.13
CA GLU A 121 -3.06 3.84 27.16
C GLU A 121 -2.62 3.24 28.50
N LYS A 122 -3.29 2.17 28.93
CA LYS A 122 -2.96 1.47 30.17
C LYS A 122 -1.57 0.83 30.13
N GLU A 123 -1.25 0.12 29.05
CA GLU A 123 0.03 -0.60 28.93
C GLU A 123 1.22 0.36 28.73
N THR A 124 1.01 1.49 28.06
CA THR A 124 2.04 2.48 27.80
C THR A 124 2.14 3.57 28.87
N GLY A 125 1.10 3.74 29.68
CA GLY A 125 0.97 4.87 30.63
C GLY A 125 0.84 6.22 29.93
N ARG A 126 0.54 6.27 28.63
CA ARG A 126 0.47 7.49 27.82
C ARG A 126 -0.90 7.64 27.21
N LYS A 127 -1.34 8.89 27.07
CA LYS A 127 -2.57 9.21 26.32
C LYS A 127 -2.40 8.92 24.85
N VAL A 128 -3.50 8.50 24.20
CA VAL A 128 -3.57 8.32 22.75
C VAL A 128 -4.29 9.50 22.13
N ILE A 129 -3.68 10.08 21.12
CA ILE A 129 -4.26 11.13 20.26
C ILE A 129 -4.34 10.64 18.81
N GLY A 130 -5.22 11.23 18.03
CA GLY A 130 -5.44 10.86 16.62
C GLY A 130 -6.62 9.90 16.46
N ASN A 131 -6.40 8.60 16.49
CA ASN A 131 -7.39 7.55 16.26
C ASN A 131 -8.24 7.76 15.00
N LYS A 132 -7.59 8.07 13.88
CA LYS A 132 -8.26 8.33 12.60
C LYS A 132 -7.49 7.78 11.41
N SER A 133 -8.20 7.64 10.29
CA SER A 133 -7.60 7.25 9.01
C SER A 133 -7.04 8.49 8.29
N VAL A 134 -5.71 8.52 8.12
CA VAL A 134 -5.01 9.65 7.51
C VAL A 134 -3.56 9.28 7.19
N SER A 135 -2.93 9.93 6.21
CA SER A 135 -1.51 9.70 5.94
C SER A 135 -0.61 10.11 7.12
N GLY A 136 0.47 9.36 7.35
CA GLY A 136 1.41 9.60 8.45
C GLY A 136 2.00 11.02 8.43
N THR A 137 2.40 11.51 7.27
CA THR A 137 2.93 12.88 7.13
C THR A 137 1.92 13.95 7.52
N LYS A 138 0.64 13.74 7.22
CA LYS A 138 -0.42 14.69 7.57
C LYS A 138 -0.70 14.69 9.07
N ILE A 139 -0.85 13.50 9.67
CA ILE A 139 -1.17 13.42 11.10
C ILE A 139 -0.02 13.89 11.99
N ILE A 140 1.22 13.60 11.61
CA ILE A 140 2.41 14.09 12.33
C ILE A 140 2.47 15.63 12.27
N LYS A 141 2.18 16.23 11.11
CA LYS A 141 2.11 17.68 10.98
C LYS A 141 0.99 18.30 11.83
N GLU A 142 -0.13 17.60 11.96
CA GLU A 142 -1.31 18.05 12.72
C GLU A 142 -1.12 17.92 14.23
N LEU A 143 -0.64 16.76 14.69
CA LEU A 143 -0.60 16.38 16.11
C LEU A 143 0.81 16.34 16.71
N GLY A 144 1.84 16.51 15.91
CA GLY A 144 3.23 16.41 16.37
C GLY A 144 3.58 17.41 17.48
N LYS A 145 3.05 18.63 17.41
CA LYS A 145 3.25 19.63 18.47
C LYS A 145 2.60 19.19 19.77
N GLU A 146 1.35 18.74 19.73
CA GLU A 146 0.64 18.22 20.92
C GLU A 146 1.36 17.01 21.51
N HIS A 147 1.83 16.09 20.66
CA HIS A 147 2.65 14.95 21.08
C HIS A 147 3.89 15.41 21.85
N MET A 148 4.66 16.37 21.32
CA MET A 148 5.87 16.88 21.95
C MET A 148 5.59 17.57 23.31
N GLU A 149 4.47 18.27 23.42
CA GLU A 149 4.10 19.02 24.64
C GLU A 149 3.51 18.11 25.73
N THR A 150 2.74 17.07 25.34
CA THR A 150 1.97 16.25 26.30
C THR A 150 2.57 14.87 26.55
N GLY A 151 3.44 14.38 25.69
CA GLY A 151 3.93 13.02 25.72
C GLY A 151 2.92 11.97 25.28
N SER A 152 1.77 12.40 24.71
CA SER A 152 0.75 11.51 24.15
C SER A 152 1.27 10.81 22.88
N ILE A 153 0.90 9.57 22.64
CA ILE A 153 1.27 8.85 21.41
C ILE A 153 0.22 9.08 20.32
N ILE A 154 0.69 9.26 19.07
CA ILE A 154 -0.19 9.46 17.92
C ILE A 154 -0.54 8.10 17.35
N CYS A 155 -1.82 7.71 17.40
CA CYS A 155 -2.31 6.46 16.85
C CYS A 155 -3.17 6.74 15.61
N TYR A 156 -2.92 6.03 14.51
CA TYR A 156 -3.62 6.25 13.25
C TYR A 156 -3.58 5.01 12.35
N THR A 157 -4.42 5.00 11.34
CA THR A 157 -4.32 4.09 10.21
C THR A 157 -4.20 4.90 8.91
N SER A 158 -3.66 4.30 7.87
CA SER A 158 -3.54 4.94 6.54
C SER A 158 -4.16 4.05 5.48
N ALA A 159 -3.97 4.38 4.22
CA ALA A 159 -4.40 3.55 3.10
C ALA A 159 -3.80 2.13 3.13
N ASP A 160 -2.67 1.95 3.81
CA ASP A 160 -2.05 0.63 4.03
C ASP A 160 -2.80 -0.21 5.09
N SER A 161 -3.86 0.32 5.68
CA SER A 161 -4.77 -0.36 6.63
C SER A 161 -4.12 -0.96 7.88
N VAL A 162 -2.87 -0.61 8.19
CA VAL A 162 -2.15 -1.10 9.38
C VAL A 162 -2.36 -0.18 10.57
N PHE A 163 -2.31 -0.76 11.77
CA PHE A 163 -2.29 -0.02 13.03
C PHE A 163 -0.93 0.65 13.20
N GLN A 164 -0.91 1.97 13.17
CA GLN A 164 0.32 2.76 13.22
C GLN A 164 0.37 3.63 14.45
N ILE A 165 1.58 3.71 15.04
CA ILE A 165 1.88 4.61 16.16
C ILE A 165 3.07 5.47 15.74
N ALA A 166 2.91 6.80 15.88
CA ALA A 166 4.01 7.74 15.71
C ALA A 166 4.35 8.40 17.05
N ALA A 167 5.66 8.48 17.32
CA ALA A 167 6.20 9.17 18.47
C ALA A 167 7.60 9.69 18.14
N HIS A 168 7.99 10.80 18.77
CA HIS A 168 9.32 11.36 18.65
C HIS A 168 10.25 10.75 19.70
N GLU A 169 11.47 10.39 19.33
CA GLU A 169 12.42 9.68 20.19
C GLU A 169 12.85 10.47 21.45
N GLU A 170 12.80 11.80 21.41
CA GLU A 170 13.05 12.64 22.58
C GLU A 170 11.94 12.58 23.63
N VAL A 171 10.73 12.18 23.24
CA VAL A 171 9.54 12.10 24.10
C VAL A 171 9.26 10.66 24.52
N VAL A 172 9.41 9.73 23.59
CA VAL A 172 9.25 8.29 23.79
C VAL A 172 10.55 7.62 23.34
N PRO A 173 11.54 7.50 24.22
CA PRO A 173 12.81 6.87 23.88
C PRO A 173 12.62 5.39 23.51
N LEU A 174 13.50 4.90 22.62
CA LEU A 174 13.54 3.51 22.16
C LEU A 174 13.99 2.55 23.27
#